data_4b60510f9324c38ec5813aaabb6cbd56
#
_entry.id   4b60510f9324c38ec5813aaabb6cbd56
#
_cell.length_a   1.000
_cell.length_b   1.000
_cell.length_c   1.000
_cell.angle_alpha   90.00
_cell.angle_beta   90.00
_cell.angle_gamma   90.00
#
_symmetry.space_group_name_H-M   'P 1'
#
loop_
_entity.id
_entity.type
_entity.pdbx_description
1 polymer ?
#
loop_
_entity_poly.entity_id
_entity_poly.type
_entity_poly.pdbx_seq_one_letter_code
_entity_poly.pdbx_strand_id
1 'polypeptide(L)'
;MDKIIGLGNALIDVLATLKDDTLLDELELPKGSMQLIDDAKLQQINTKFSQMKTHLATGGSAGNAILGLACLGAGTGFIGKVGNDHYGDFFRKNLQKNNIEDNLLTSEQLPSGVASTFISQDGERTFGTYLGAAASLKAEDLTLEMFKGYAYLFIEGYLVQDHEMILHAIELAKEAGDRKSTRLNSSHHVVS
;
A
#
# COMPACT_ATOMS: atom_id res chain seq x y z
N MET A 1 -24.50 -5.95 7.47
CA MET A 1 -23.73 -4.69 7.39
C MET A 1 -23.07 -4.66 6.01
N ASP A 2 -23.12 -3.54 5.32
CA ASP A 2 -22.53 -3.43 3.98
C ASP A 2 -21.00 -3.63 4.07
N LYS A 3 -20.42 -4.44 3.18
CA LYS A 3 -18.97 -4.67 3.11
C LYS A 3 -18.28 -3.66 2.19
N ILE A 4 -17.02 -3.40 2.44
CA ILE A 4 -16.20 -2.42 1.70
C ILE A 4 -14.96 -3.14 1.17
N ILE A 5 -14.70 -3.03 -0.15
CA ILE A 5 -13.46 -3.51 -0.77
C ILE A 5 -12.53 -2.33 -1.05
N GLY A 6 -11.26 -2.46 -0.67
CA GLY A 6 -10.20 -1.50 -1.01
C GLY A 6 -9.37 -2.00 -2.18
N LEU A 7 -9.00 -1.08 -3.06
CA LEU A 7 -8.05 -1.32 -4.15
C LEU A 7 -6.90 -0.33 -4.01
N GLY A 8 -5.67 -0.83 -3.85
CA GLY A 8 -4.51 0.03 -3.64
C GLY A 8 -3.16 -0.68 -3.64
N ASN A 9 -2.11 0.11 -3.49
CA ASN A 9 -0.75 -0.42 -3.37
C ASN A 9 -0.56 -1.15 -2.04
N ALA A 10 -0.26 -2.45 -2.11
CA ALA A 10 0.10 -3.24 -0.94
C ALA A 10 1.56 -2.97 -0.56
N LEU A 11 1.79 -2.08 0.39
CA LEU A 11 3.12 -1.67 0.82
C LEU A 11 3.42 -2.15 2.25
N ILE A 12 4.68 -2.43 2.52
CA ILE A 12 5.17 -2.64 3.87
C ILE A 12 5.92 -1.39 4.32
N ASP A 13 5.48 -0.80 5.42
CA ASP A 13 6.20 0.27 6.08
C ASP A 13 7.31 -0.32 6.94
N VAL A 14 8.57 0.01 6.62
CA VAL A 14 9.74 -0.32 7.44
C VAL A 14 10.18 0.97 8.13
N LEU A 15 9.87 1.08 9.42
CA LEU A 15 10.07 2.31 10.18
C LEU A 15 11.37 2.26 10.97
N ALA A 16 12.18 3.30 10.87
CA ALA A 16 13.38 3.51 11.67
C ALA A 16 13.40 4.92 12.28
N THR A 17 13.68 5.02 13.59
CA THR A 17 13.88 6.32 14.24
C THR A 17 15.34 6.72 14.12
N LEU A 18 15.58 7.92 13.61
CA LEU A 18 16.91 8.49 13.41
C LEU A 18 17.45 9.12 14.68
N LYS A 19 18.78 9.10 14.86
CA LYS A 19 19.46 9.86 15.91
C LYS A 19 19.61 11.33 15.53
N ASP A 20 19.82 11.58 14.25
CA ASP A 20 19.92 12.88 13.59
C ASP A 20 19.58 12.70 12.10
N ASP A 21 19.55 13.78 11.34
CA ASP A 21 19.14 13.78 9.94
C ASP A 21 20.28 13.47 8.94
N THR A 22 21.50 13.21 9.41
CA THR A 22 22.69 12.93 8.57
C THR A 22 22.44 11.77 7.58
N LEU A 23 21.73 10.75 8.03
CA LEU A 23 21.39 9.60 7.16
C LEU A 23 20.48 9.99 6.00
N LEU A 24 19.61 10.97 6.17
CA LEU A 24 18.76 11.47 5.09
C LEU A 24 19.60 12.18 4.02
N ASP A 25 20.59 12.97 4.45
CA ASP A 25 21.52 13.64 3.55
C ASP A 25 22.37 12.62 2.77
N GLU A 26 22.91 11.58 3.46
CA GLU A 26 23.66 10.50 2.82
C GLU A 26 22.82 9.73 1.78
N LEU A 27 21.53 9.57 2.06
CA LEU A 27 20.60 8.90 1.17
C LEU A 27 19.94 9.86 0.15
N GLU A 28 20.29 11.14 0.17
CA GLU A 28 19.71 12.17 -0.72
C GLU A 28 18.18 12.19 -0.67
N LEU A 29 17.61 11.97 0.52
CA LEU A 29 16.18 12.01 0.78
C LEU A 29 15.83 13.32 1.49
N PRO A 30 15.18 14.28 0.81
CA PRO A 30 14.77 15.53 1.44
C PRO A 30 13.86 15.28 2.64
N LYS A 31 14.22 15.83 3.80
CA LYS A 31 13.43 15.68 5.04
C LYS A 31 11.96 16.06 4.82
N GLY A 32 11.06 15.26 5.36
CA GLY A 32 9.61 15.49 5.26
C GLY A 32 9.01 15.14 3.90
N SER A 33 9.81 14.61 2.96
CA SER A 33 9.33 14.26 1.62
C SER A 33 9.00 12.77 1.47
N MET A 34 8.23 12.45 0.44
CA MET A 34 8.05 11.11 -0.09
C MET A 34 8.68 11.04 -1.49
N GLN A 35 9.68 10.19 -1.64
CA GLN A 35 10.37 9.95 -2.90
C GLN A 35 10.08 8.53 -3.38
N LEU A 36 9.74 8.38 -4.68
CA LEU A 36 9.79 7.07 -5.32
C LEU A 36 11.25 6.73 -5.58
N ILE A 37 11.63 5.53 -5.20
CA ILE A 37 13.01 5.04 -5.33
C ILE A 37 13.06 3.78 -6.22
N ASP A 38 14.21 3.56 -6.80
CA ASP A 38 14.52 2.34 -7.55
C ASP A 38 15.08 1.22 -6.64
N ASP A 39 15.34 0.07 -7.25
CA ASP A 39 15.89 -1.09 -6.54
C ASP A 39 17.29 -0.79 -5.95
N ALA A 40 18.14 -0.05 -6.68
CA ALA A 40 19.48 0.27 -6.20
C ALA A 40 19.45 1.12 -4.93
N LYS A 41 18.56 2.12 -4.88
CA LYS A 41 18.35 2.96 -3.68
C LYS A 41 17.74 2.15 -2.54
N LEU A 42 16.79 1.25 -2.82
CA LEU A 42 16.23 0.33 -1.81
C LEU A 42 17.33 -0.54 -1.17
N GLN A 43 18.28 -1.08 -1.97
CA GLN A 43 19.40 -1.86 -1.44
C GLN A 43 20.33 -1.03 -0.55
N GLN A 44 20.59 0.23 -0.93
CA GLN A 44 21.35 1.15 -0.06
C GLN A 44 20.65 1.36 1.29
N ILE A 45 19.33 1.60 1.28
CA ILE A 45 18.53 1.77 2.49
C ILE A 45 18.54 0.51 3.34
N ASN A 46 18.33 -0.67 2.72
CA ASN A 46 18.34 -1.95 3.42
C ASN A 46 19.67 -2.21 4.12
N THR A 47 20.80 -1.85 3.50
CA THR A 47 22.12 -1.93 4.13
C THR A 47 22.22 -1.07 5.38
N LYS A 48 21.65 0.13 5.38
CA LYS A 48 21.58 0.99 6.57
C LYS A 48 20.63 0.44 7.63
N PHE A 49 19.44 -0.02 7.22
CA PHE A 49 18.43 -0.59 8.11
C PHE A 49 18.89 -1.88 8.81
N SER A 50 19.77 -2.68 8.17
CA SER A 50 20.34 -3.88 8.81
C SER A 50 21.14 -3.59 10.09
N GLN A 51 21.58 -2.35 10.27
CA GLN A 51 22.33 -1.86 11.43
C GLN A 51 21.46 -1.09 12.42
N MET A 52 20.15 -0.97 12.16
CA MET A 52 19.22 -0.18 12.95
C MET A 52 18.09 -1.05 13.50
N LYS A 53 17.48 -0.56 14.57
CA LYS A 53 16.23 -1.15 15.05
C LYS A 53 15.10 -0.64 14.16
N THR A 54 14.45 -1.57 13.46
CA THR A 54 13.30 -1.28 12.60
C THR A 54 12.02 -1.91 13.13
N HIS A 55 10.88 -1.34 12.74
CA HIS A 55 9.55 -1.88 12.99
C HIS A 55 8.82 -2.05 11.66
N LEU A 56 8.07 -3.13 11.53
CA LEU A 56 7.25 -3.41 10.35
C LEU A 56 5.79 -3.10 10.64
N ALA A 57 5.15 -2.47 9.66
CA ALA A 57 3.70 -2.31 9.62
C ALA A 57 3.19 -2.51 8.19
N THR A 58 1.92 -2.85 8.03
CA THR A 58 1.29 -2.75 6.71
C THR A 58 1.00 -1.29 6.41
N GLY A 59 1.27 -0.88 5.17
CA GLY A 59 1.11 0.48 4.68
C GLY A 59 0.22 0.55 3.43
N GLY A 60 0.36 1.66 2.70
CA GLY A 60 -0.54 2.02 1.61
C GLY A 60 -1.80 2.73 2.10
N SER A 61 -2.23 3.77 1.40
CA SER A 61 -3.35 4.60 1.87
C SER A 61 -4.68 3.83 1.91
N ALA A 62 -4.95 2.99 0.89
CA ALA A 62 -6.12 2.12 0.90
C ALA A 62 -6.01 1.02 1.96
N GLY A 63 -4.82 0.39 2.11
CA GLY A 63 -4.58 -0.63 3.13
C GLY A 63 -4.87 -0.11 4.53
N ASN A 64 -4.37 1.08 4.86
CA ASN A 64 -4.60 1.74 6.15
C ASN A 64 -6.08 2.12 6.36
N ALA A 65 -6.77 2.61 5.32
CA ALA A 65 -8.19 2.92 5.39
C ALA A 65 -9.04 1.66 5.66
N ILE A 66 -8.76 0.58 4.94
CA ILE A 66 -9.45 -0.71 5.09
C ILE A 66 -9.19 -1.32 6.49
N LEU A 67 -7.95 -1.26 6.96
CA LEU A 67 -7.60 -1.70 8.33
C LEU A 67 -8.36 -0.88 9.38
N GLY A 68 -8.43 0.45 9.23
CA GLY A 68 -9.20 1.31 10.13
C GLY A 68 -10.68 0.95 10.16
N LEU A 69 -11.29 0.70 9.00
CA LEU A 69 -12.68 0.26 8.89
C LEU A 69 -12.92 -1.11 9.52
N ALA A 70 -11.98 -2.05 9.32
CA ALA A 70 -12.05 -3.37 9.99
C ALA A 70 -11.99 -3.23 11.51
N CYS A 71 -11.11 -2.39 12.04
CA CYS A 71 -11.04 -2.10 13.49
C CYS A 71 -12.32 -1.48 14.05
N LEU A 72 -13.09 -0.78 13.23
CA LEU A 72 -14.41 -0.23 13.57
C LEU A 72 -15.55 -1.26 13.40
N GLY A 73 -15.24 -2.51 13.05
CA GLY A 73 -16.18 -3.60 12.91
C GLY A 73 -16.89 -3.70 11.56
N ALA A 74 -16.44 -2.98 10.54
CA ALA A 74 -16.94 -3.14 9.18
C ALA A 74 -16.43 -4.45 8.56
N GLY A 75 -17.25 -5.11 7.74
CA GLY A 75 -16.77 -6.18 6.84
C GLY A 75 -15.93 -5.57 5.73
N THR A 76 -14.71 -6.05 5.55
CA THR A 76 -13.77 -5.44 4.61
C THR A 76 -13.01 -6.49 3.81
N GLY A 77 -12.54 -6.09 2.62
CA GLY A 77 -11.61 -6.84 1.79
C GLY A 77 -10.57 -5.90 1.19
N PHE A 78 -9.47 -6.47 0.70
CA PHE A 78 -8.40 -5.68 0.10
C PHE A 78 -7.85 -6.35 -1.16
N ILE A 79 -7.83 -5.60 -2.27
CA ILE A 79 -7.20 -5.96 -3.55
C ILE A 79 -5.89 -5.18 -3.66
N GLY A 80 -4.82 -5.89 -3.97
CA GLY A 80 -3.50 -5.36 -4.22
C GLY A 80 -2.58 -6.44 -4.76
N LYS A 81 -1.30 -6.13 -4.95
CA LYS A 81 -0.33 -7.13 -5.44
C LYS A 81 0.94 -7.07 -4.60
N VAL A 82 1.40 -8.23 -4.14
CA VAL A 82 2.60 -8.41 -3.33
C VAL A 82 3.56 -9.37 -4.02
N GLY A 83 4.83 -9.37 -3.63
CA GLY A 83 5.80 -10.37 -4.07
C GLY A 83 5.62 -11.70 -3.36
N ASN A 84 6.21 -12.75 -3.92
CA ASN A 84 6.36 -14.05 -3.26
C ASN A 84 7.54 -14.00 -2.27
N ASP A 85 7.41 -13.22 -1.20
CA ASP A 85 8.45 -12.95 -0.21
C ASP A 85 7.88 -12.76 1.21
N HIS A 86 8.79 -12.60 2.18
CA HIS A 86 8.42 -12.45 3.59
C HIS A 86 7.56 -11.20 3.87
N TYR A 87 7.66 -10.15 3.06
CA TYR A 87 6.82 -8.95 3.17
C TYR A 87 5.40 -9.22 2.67
N GLY A 88 5.26 -9.95 1.56
CA GLY A 88 3.97 -10.40 1.07
C GLY A 88 3.26 -11.30 2.10
N ASP A 89 3.98 -12.23 2.70
CA ASP A 89 3.48 -13.07 3.79
C ASP A 89 3.06 -12.25 5.01
N PHE A 90 3.84 -11.23 5.36
CA PHE A 90 3.51 -10.33 6.48
C PHE A 90 2.22 -9.56 6.20
N PHE A 91 2.04 -9.05 4.98
CA PHE A 91 0.83 -8.33 4.59
C PHE A 91 -0.39 -9.24 4.70
N ARG A 92 -0.35 -10.45 4.12
CA ARG A 92 -1.44 -11.44 4.19
C ARG A 92 -1.80 -11.81 5.63
N LYS A 93 -0.81 -12.09 6.47
CA LYS A 93 -1.02 -12.38 7.89
C LYS A 93 -1.69 -11.22 8.62
N ASN A 94 -1.36 -9.98 8.26
CA ASN A 94 -2.01 -8.80 8.84
C ASN A 94 -3.48 -8.69 8.41
N LEU A 95 -3.81 -8.92 7.14
CA LEU A 95 -5.20 -8.99 6.68
C LEU A 95 -6.00 -10.03 7.45
N GLN A 96 -5.48 -11.26 7.54
CA GLN A 96 -6.12 -12.37 8.27
C GLN A 96 -6.35 -12.05 9.75
N LYS A 97 -5.32 -11.50 10.43
CA LYS A 97 -5.40 -11.11 11.85
C LYS A 97 -6.51 -10.10 12.11
N ASN A 98 -6.81 -9.25 11.15
CA ASN A 98 -7.82 -8.19 11.28
C ASN A 98 -9.15 -8.55 10.59
N ASN A 99 -9.35 -9.82 10.21
CA ASN A 99 -10.56 -10.31 9.53
C ASN A 99 -10.88 -9.55 8.23
N ILE A 100 -9.85 -9.11 7.50
CA ILE A 100 -9.96 -8.50 6.18
C ILE A 100 -9.87 -9.61 5.13
N GLU A 101 -10.83 -9.69 4.22
CA GLU A 101 -10.82 -10.68 3.14
C GLU A 101 -9.61 -10.43 2.20
N ASP A 102 -8.79 -11.48 2.03
CA ASP A 102 -7.55 -11.43 1.24
C ASP A 102 -7.84 -11.65 -0.24
N ASN A 103 -7.82 -10.57 -1.03
CA ASN A 103 -7.88 -10.59 -2.49
C ASN A 103 -6.53 -10.14 -3.09
N LEU A 104 -5.41 -10.40 -2.40
CA LEU A 104 -4.08 -10.09 -2.89
C LEU A 104 -3.65 -11.05 -4.00
N LEU A 105 -3.11 -10.46 -5.05
CA LEU A 105 -2.36 -11.20 -6.07
C LEU A 105 -0.89 -11.35 -5.66
N THR A 106 -0.21 -12.31 -6.26
CA THR A 106 1.21 -12.56 -6.01
C THR A 106 2.01 -12.39 -7.31
N SER A 107 3.10 -11.64 -7.22
CA SER A 107 4.11 -11.58 -8.27
C SER A 107 5.24 -12.56 -7.98
N GLU A 108 5.59 -13.40 -8.94
CA GLU A 108 6.76 -14.28 -8.87
C GLU A 108 8.05 -13.59 -9.34
N GLN A 109 7.93 -12.40 -9.95
CA GLN A 109 9.05 -11.70 -10.61
C GLN A 109 9.52 -10.48 -9.83
N LEU A 110 8.62 -9.81 -9.12
CA LEU A 110 8.91 -8.57 -8.41
C LEU A 110 8.72 -8.76 -6.90
N PRO A 111 9.61 -8.21 -6.08
CA PRO A 111 9.44 -8.23 -4.63
C PRO A 111 8.28 -7.32 -4.20
N SER A 112 7.77 -7.54 -3.00
CA SER A 112 6.75 -6.69 -2.39
C SER A 112 7.18 -5.23 -2.34
N GLY A 113 6.22 -4.32 -2.43
CA GLY A 113 6.47 -2.90 -2.27
C GLY A 113 6.82 -2.53 -0.82
N VAL A 114 7.78 -1.62 -0.66
CA VAL A 114 8.30 -1.18 0.63
C VAL A 114 8.33 0.33 0.72
N ALA A 115 7.78 0.89 1.78
CA ALA A 115 7.97 2.28 2.17
C ALA A 115 8.98 2.34 3.32
N SER A 116 10.23 2.69 3.00
CA SER A 116 11.26 2.94 4.00
C SER A 116 10.99 4.27 4.68
N THR A 117 10.56 4.22 5.95
CA THR A 117 10.10 5.39 6.71
C THR A 117 11.12 5.77 7.76
N PHE A 118 11.70 6.94 7.60
CA PHE A 118 12.64 7.54 8.54
C PHE A 118 11.90 8.55 9.43
N ILE A 119 12.03 8.40 10.75
CA ILE A 119 11.39 9.28 11.73
C ILE A 119 12.49 10.11 12.40
N SER A 120 12.52 11.40 12.10
CA SER A 120 13.43 12.36 12.69
C SER A 120 13.10 12.63 14.16
N GLN A 121 14.02 13.26 14.92
CA GLN A 121 13.84 13.54 16.35
C GLN A 121 12.66 14.49 16.65
N ASP A 122 12.30 15.35 15.70
CA ASP A 122 11.15 16.25 15.78
C ASP A 122 9.81 15.57 15.37
N GLY A 123 9.87 14.27 15.03
CA GLY A 123 8.70 13.49 14.60
C GLY A 123 8.37 13.60 13.12
N GLU A 124 9.14 14.37 12.33
CA GLU A 124 8.97 14.46 10.87
C GLU A 124 9.27 13.11 10.22
N ARG A 125 8.49 12.76 9.20
CA ARG A 125 8.61 11.48 8.47
C ARG A 125 9.09 11.72 7.05
N THR A 126 10.16 11.01 6.68
CA THR A 126 10.70 10.98 5.32
C THR A 126 10.56 9.58 4.75
N PHE A 127 10.13 9.48 3.48
CA PHE A 127 9.84 8.19 2.86
C PHE A 127 10.68 7.98 1.60
N GLY A 128 11.32 6.81 1.52
CA GLY A 128 11.82 6.24 0.28
C GLY A 128 10.92 5.07 -0.11
N THR A 129 10.07 5.23 -1.12
CA THR A 129 9.06 4.25 -1.48
C THR A 129 9.42 3.51 -2.75
N TYR A 130 9.65 2.21 -2.62
CA TYR A 130 9.80 1.26 -3.73
C TYR A 130 8.48 0.53 -3.93
N LEU A 131 7.86 0.68 -5.09
CA LEU A 131 6.52 0.11 -5.33
C LEU A 131 6.55 -1.39 -5.61
N GLY A 132 7.61 -1.92 -6.21
CA GLY A 132 7.77 -3.35 -6.49
C GLY A 132 6.56 -3.98 -7.16
N ALA A 133 6.11 -5.12 -6.64
CA ALA A 133 4.96 -5.85 -7.15
C ALA A 133 3.67 -5.01 -7.15
N ALA A 134 3.52 -4.06 -6.21
CA ALA A 134 2.31 -3.24 -6.14
C ALA A 134 2.07 -2.44 -7.42
N ALA A 135 3.13 -1.90 -8.04
CA ALA A 135 3.04 -1.17 -9.31
C ALA A 135 2.76 -2.07 -10.53
N SER A 136 2.83 -3.38 -10.38
CA SER A 136 2.56 -4.34 -11.46
C SER A 136 1.12 -4.83 -11.50
N LEU A 137 0.25 -4.32 -10.63
CA LEU A 137 -1.19 -4.60 -10.68
C LEU A 137 -1.78 -3.90 -11.91
N LYS A 138 -2.55 -4.65 -12.72
CA LYS A 138 -3.14 -4.16 -13.97
C LYS A 138 -4.63 -4.46 -14.04
N ALA A 139 -5.33 -3.83 -15.00
CA ALA A 139 -6.73 -4.08 -15.26
C ALA A 139 -7.04 -5.58 -15.48
N GLU A 140 -6.21 -6.27 -16.26
CA GLU A 140 -6.34 -7.71 -16.57
C GLU A 140 -6.22 -8.64 -15.36
N ASP A 141 -5.62 -8.17 -14.29
CA ASP A 141 -5.50 -8.92 -13.03
C ASP A 141 -6.82 -8.92 -12.22
N LEU A 142 -7.72 -7.98 -12.50
CA LEU A 142 -8.98 -7.82 -11.77
C LEU A 142 -10.07 -8.74 -12.33
N THR A 143 -10.80 -9.38 -11.45
CA THR A 143 -11.90 -10.28 -11.82
C THR A 143 -13.20 -9.90 -11.11
N LEU A 144 -14.33 -10.18 -11.74
CA LEU A 144 -15.66 -9.91 -11.16
C LEU A 144 -15.81 -10.52 -9.75
N GLU A 145 -15.22 -11.71 -9.54
CA GLU A 145 -15.31 -12.42 -8.26
C GLU A 145 -14.75 -11.62 -7.09
N MET A 146 -13.69 -10.84 -7.32
CA MET A 146 -13.06 -10.01 -6.27
C MET A 146 -14.00 -8.92 -5.74
N PHE A 147 -15.04 -8.53 -6.49
CA PHE A 147 -15.96 -7.45 -6.13
C PHE A 147 -17.30 -7.95 -5.59
N LYS A 148 -17.59 -9.24 -5.67
CA LYS A 148 -18.87 -9.79 -5.23
C LYS A 148 -19.07 -9.68 -3.72
N GLY A 149 -20.26 -9.25 -3.32
CA GLY A 149 -20.66 -9.15 -1.92
C GLY A 149 -20.22 -7.87 -1.22
N TYR A 150 -19.55 -6.96 -1.93
CA TYR A 150 -19.20 -5.63 -1.42
C TYR A 150 -20.22 -4.59 -1.91
N ALA A 151 -20.52 -3.62 -1.06
CA ALA A 151 -21.43 -2.51 -1.36
C ALA A 151 -20.69 -1.21 -1.71
N TYR A 152 -19.40 -1.14 -1.40
CA TYR A 152 -18.56 0.03 -1.65
C TYR A 152 -17.19 -0.40 -2.16
N LEU A 153 -16.69 0.33 -3.16
CA LEU A 153 -15.33 0.23 -3.66
C LEU A 153 -14.57 1.51 -3.23
N PHE A 154 -13.47 1.32 -2.49
CA PHE A 154 -12.55 2.37 -2.09
C PHE A 154 -11.26 2.26 -2.92
N ILE A 155 -10.92 3.26 -3.72
CA ILE A 155 -9.74 3.26 -4.58
C ILE A 155 -8.70 4.24 -4.03
N GLU A 156 -7.44 3.80 -4.02
CA GLU A 156 -6.30 4.64 -3.65
C GLU A 156 -6.04 5.72 -4.71
N GLY A 157 -5.86 6.97 -4.26
CA GLY A 157 -5.64 8.10 -5.16
C GLY A 157 -4.36 7.99 -6.01
N TYR A 158 -3.34 7.27 -5.53
CA TYR A 158 -2.11 7.05 -6.30
C TYR A 158 -2.31 6.18 -7.55
N LEU A 159 -3.38 5.40 -7.63
CA LEU A 159 -3.72 4.60 -8.80
C LEU A 159 -4.36 5.42 -9.93
N VAL A 160 -4.70 6.70 -9.70
CA VAL A 160 -5.37 7.58 -10.68
C VAL A 160 -4.61 7.71 -12.00
N GLN A 161 -3.30 7.47 -12.00
CA GLN A 161 -2.49 7.50 -13.22
C GLN A 161 -2.80 6.32 -14.17
N ASP A 162 -3.33 5.22 -13.66
CA ASP A 162 -3.79 4.07 -14.44
C ASP A 162 -5.31 4.12 -14.63
N HIS A 163 -5.73 4.95 -15.61
CA HIS A 163 -7.15 5.15 -15.92
C HIS A 163 -7.83 3.85 -16.37
N GLU A 164 -7.13 2.99 -17.09
CA GLU A 164 -7.68 1.72 -17.60
C GLU A 164 -8.04 0.80 -16.43
N MET A 165 -7.12 0.62 -15.49
CA MET A 165 -7.36 -0.21 -14.32
C MET A 165 -8.50 0.34 -13.46
N ILE A 166 -8.56 1.67 -13.24
CA ILE A 166 -9.63 2.28 -12.44
C ILE A 166 -10.99 2.12 -13.09
N LEU A 167 -11.10 2.39 -14.40
CA LEU A 167 -12.36 2.24 -15.13
C LEU A 167 -12.83 0.79 -15.09
N HIS A 168 -11.92 -0.17 -15.33
CA HIS A 168 -12.24 -1.59 -15.26
C HIS A 168 -12.69 -2.03 -13.87
N ALA A 169 -12.01 -1.58 -12.80
CA ALA A 169 -12.43 -1.85 -11.43
C ALA A 169 -13.84 -1.30 -11.11
N ILE A 170 -14.15 -0.10 -11.59
CA ILE A 170 -15.48 0.51 -11.41
C ILE A 170 -16.55 -0.28 -12.18
N GLU A 171 -16.26 -0.73 -13.40
CA GLU A 171 -17.18 -1.56 -14.20
C GLU A 171 -17.46 -2.89 -13.52
N LEU A 172 -16.42 -3.59 -13.06
CA LEU A 172 -16.55 -4.85 -12.33
C LEU A 172 -17.34 -4.69 -11.03
N ALA A 173 -17.08 -3.62 -10.27
CA ALA A 173 -17.82 -3.35 -9.03
C ALA A 173 -19.31 -3.10 -9.29
N LYS A 174 -19.66 -2.32 -10.34
CA LYS A 174 -21.05 -2.10 -10.75
C LYS A 174 -21.73 -3.39 -11.19
N GLU A 175 -21.05 -4.22 -11.99
CA GLU A 175 -21.56 -5.51 -12.44
C GLU A 175 -21.78 -6.46 -11.25
N ALA A 176 -20.88 -6.47 -10.26
CA ALA A 176 -20.99 -7.26 -9.04
C ALA A 176 -22.15 -6.83 -8.11
N GLY A 177 -22.80 -5.68 -8.40
CA GLY A 177 -23.94 -5.17 -7.64
C GLY A 177 -23.61 -4.08 -6.63
N ASP A 178 -22.44 -3.43 -6.76
CA ASP A 178 -22.12 -2.21 -6.01
C ASP A 178 -23.10 -1.10 -6.39
N ARG A 179 -23.99 -0.80 -5.47
CA ARG A 179 -25.08 0.18 -5.70
C ARG A 179 -24.80 1.56 -5.10
N LYS A 180 -23.71 1.72 -4.33
CA LYS A 180 -23.69 2.86 -3.40
C LYS A 180 -22.58 3.88 -3.56
N SER A 181 -21.38 3.56 -3.94
CA SER A 181 -20.35 4.61 -4.19
C SER A 181 -18.94 4.07 -4.47
N THR A 182 -18.30 4.58 -5.50
CA THR A 182 -16.85 4.51 -5.69
C THR A 182 -16.26 5.82 -5.15
N ARG A 183 -15.31 5.74 -4.23
CA ARG A 183 -14.63 6.92 -3.69
C ARG A 183 -13.12 6.84 -4.00
N LEU A 184 -12.63 7.88 -4.68
CA LEU A 184 -11.18 8.11 -4.82
C LEU A 184 -10.70 8.91 -3.61
N ASN A 185 -9.65 8.43 -2.95
CA ASN A 185 -9.01 9.16 -1.85
C ASN A 185 -7.59 9.58 -2.24
N SER A 186 -7.36 10.89 -2.26
CA SER A 186 -6.05 11.51 -2.42
C SER A 186 -5.65 12.16 -1.10
N SER A 187 -5.11 11.41 -0.15
CA SER A 187 -4.77 11.92 1.18
C SER A 187 -3.34 12.44 1.32
N HIS A 188 -2.63 12.72 0.23
CA HIS A 188 -1.33 13.40 0.31
C HIS A 188 -1.25 14.52 -0.71
N HIS A 189 -0.94 15.72 -0.20
CA HIS A 189 -0.48 16.81 -1.04
C HIS A 189 0.85 16.37 -1.69
N VAL A 190 0.83 16.18 -3.00
CA VAL A 190 2.06 16.21 -3.79
C VAL A 190 2.49 17.67 -3.77
N VAL A 191 3.48 18.00 -2.97
CA VAL A 191 4.15 19.30 -3.08
C VAL A 191 4.97 19.22 -4.35
N SER A 192 4.54 19.95 -5.35
CA SER A 192 5.26 20.20 -6.62
C SER A 192 6.47 21.09 -6.37
#